data_ddda00596dad2e6aec5b1fba13c775e4
#
_entry.id   ddda00596dad2e6aec5b1fba13c775e4
#
_cell.length_a   1.000
_cell.length_b   1.000
_cell.length_c   1.000
_cell.angle_alpha   90.00
_cell.angle_beta   90.00
_cell.angle_gamma   90.00
#
_symmetry.space_group_name_H-M   'P 1'
#
loop_
_entity.id
_entity.type
_entity.pdbx_description
1 polymer ?
#
loop_
_entity_poly.entity_id
_entity_poly.type
_entity_poly.pdbx_seq_one_letter_code
_entity_poly.pdbx_strand_id
1 'polypeptide(L)'
;LIVFGPFTILGSSYLFDIKPSVIIFLISILPGLSASLIILVNNIRDIQNDQINKKNTIAVKLGESKSRFLYLYILIAISILMLIIAISINNILFILLSILVLYIFPISDIGFKRFIVVGFKYDLNRSFRLSELNFTLIKTVKGHFIICLLISCAIVSWQYIAPIFGLSEWIINIL
;
A
#
# COMPACT_ATOMS: atom_id res chain seq x y z
N LEU A 1 -0.99 1.41 10.24
CA LEU A 1 -1.63 0.28 9.58
C LEU A 1 -3.02 0.04 10.17
N ILE A 2 -3.14 -0.28 11.47
CA ILE A 2 -4.39 -0.73 12.11
C ILE A 2 -5.50 0.34 12.01
N VAL A 3 -5.21 1.61 12.28
CA VAL A 3 -6.19 2.70 12.28
C VAL A 3 -6.77 2.97 10.88
N PHE A 4 -5.91 3.10 9.87
CA PHE A 4 -6.33 3.40 8.48
C PHE A 4 -6.77 2.17 7.67
N GLY A 5 -6.79 1.01 8.28
CA GLY A 5 -7.22 -0.23 7.68
C GLY A 5 -8.34 -0.88 8.47
N PRO A 6 -8.04 -1.89 9.31
CA PRO A 6 -9.05 -2.66 10.02
C PRO A 6 -10.02 -1.84 10.84
N PHE A 7 -9.58 -0.86 11.63
CA PHE A 7 -10.50 -0.06 12.46
C PHE A 7 -11.48 0.76 11.60
N THR A 8 -10.99 1.35 10.50
CA THR A 8 -11.87 2.15 9.64
C THR A 8 -12.89 1.27 8.93
N ILE A 9 -12.48 0.16 8.31
CA ILE A 9 -13.37 -0.65 7.50
C ILE A 9 -14.29 -1.52 8.36
N LEU A 10 -13.76 -2.18 9.39
CA LEU A 10 -14.60 -2.98 10.29
C LEU A 10 -15.55 -2.11 11.12
N GLY A 11 -15.11 -0.91 11.54
CA GLY A 11 -15.97 0.05 12.20
C GLY A 11 -17.10 0.52 11.30
N SER A 12 -16.81 0.81 10.02
CA SER A 12 -17.85 1.15 9.04
C SER A 12 -18.80 -0.03 8.78
N SER A 13 -18.28 -1.24 8.65
CA SER A 13 -19.10 -2.44 8.47
C SER A 13 -20.10 -2.61 9.61
N TYR A 14 -19.67 -2.38 10.85
CA TYR A 14 -20.53 -2.43 12.02
C TYR A 14 -21.65 -1.37 11.98
N LEU A 15 -21.35 -0.14 11.54
CA LEU A 15 -22.34 0.93 11.41
C LEU A 15 -23.42 0.65 10.36
N PHE A 16 -23.10 -0.17 9.35
CA PHE A 16 -24.02 -0.56 8.28
C PHE A 16 -24.62 -1.95 8.47
N ASP A 17 -24.53 -2.54 9.67
CA ASP A 17 -24.99 -3.89 10.00
C ASP A 17 -24.44 -4.99 9.07
N ILE A 18 -23.28 -4.76 8.47
CA ILE A 18 -22.59 -5.74 7.62
C ILE A 18 -21.78 -6.66 8.53
N LYS A 19 -22.07 -7.97 8.49
CA LYS A 19 -21.31 -8.95 9.27
C LYS A 19 -19.87 -9.02 8.80
N PRO A 20 -18.87 -8.86 9.68
CA PRO A 20 -17.48 -8.95 9.30
C PRO A 20 -17.16 -10.38 8.82
N SER A 21 -16.69 -10.48 7.59
CA SER A 21 -16.17 -11.73 7.01
C SER A 21 -14.64 -11.71 6.97
N VAL A 22 -14.04 -12.89 6.77
CA VAL A 22 -12.58 -12.99 6.57
C VAL A 22 -12.13 -12.15 5.37
N ILE A 23 -12.93 -12.09 4.31
CA ILE A 23 -12.63 -11.30 3.11
C ILE A 23 -12.66 -9.81 3.40
N ILE A 24 -13.67 -9.32 4.13
CA ILE A 24 -13.74 -7.90 4.56
C ILE A 24 -12.51 -7.56 5.42
N PHE A 25 -12.11 -8.45 6.32
CA PHE A 25 -10.90 -8.27 7.11
C PHE A 25 -9.65 -8.19 6.23
N LEU A 26 -9.46 -9.10 5.26
CA LEU A 26 -8.32 -9.07 4.33
C LEU A 26 -8.31 -7.79 3.48
N ILE A 27 -9.47 -7.38 2.95
CA ILE A 27 -9.60 -6.12 2.19
C ILE A 27 -9.22 -4.92 3.07
N SER A 28 -9.59 -4.95 4.35
CA SER A 28 -9.31 -3.85 5.29
C SER A 28 -7.83 -3.61 5.55
N ILE A 29 -6.99 -4.63 5.38
CA ILE A 29 -5.53 -4.51 5.54
C ILE A 29 -4.89 -3.68 4.42
N LEU A 30 -5.43 -3.71 3.20
CA LEU A 30 -4.85 -3.06 2.02
C LEU A 30 -4.67 -1.54 2.18
N PRO A 31 -5.71 -0.73 2.54
CA PRO A 31 -5.53 0.71 2.75
C PRO A 31 -4.60 1.01 3.93
N GLY A 32 -4.60 0.17 4.96
CA GLY A 32 -3.67 0.29 6.07
C GLY A 32 -2.21 0.11 5.66
N LEU A 33 -1.90 -0.90 4.85
CA LEU A 33 -0.56 -1.12 4.31
C LEU A 33 -0.14 0.02 3.39
N SER A 34 -0.99 0.45 2.47
CA SER A 34 -0.66 1.54 1.55
C SER A 34 -0.49 2.89 2.27
N ALA A 35 -1.27 3.19 3.32
CA ALA A 35 -1.06 4.36 4.17
C ALA A 35 0.27 4.28 4.94
N SER A 36 0.70 3.09 5.37
CA SER A 36 1.97 2.92 6.06
C SER A 36 3.19 3.25 5.18
N LEU A 37 3.07 3.10 3.85
CA LEU A 37 4.11 3.51 2.91
C LEU A 37 4.34 5.02 2.93
N ILE A 38 3.28 5.83 3.09
CA ILE A 38 3.37 7.29 3.19
C ILE A 38 4.19 7.67 4.43
N ILE A 39 3.86 7.08 5.58
CA ILE A 39 4.58 7.31 6.84
C ILE A 39 6.03 6.86 6.71
N LEU A 40 6.28 5.73 6.08
CA LEU A 40 7.63 5.20 5.91
C LEU A 40 8.50 6.13 5.04
N VAL A 41 7.99 6.63 3.91
CA VAL A 41 8.72 7.58 3.05
C VAL A 41 8.99 8.89 3.80
N ASN A 42 8.01 9.38 4.56
CA ASN A 42 8.19 10.56 5.39
C ASN A 42 9.31 10.36 6.42
N ASN A 43 9.32 9.22 7.11
CA ASN A 43 10.37 8.88 8.08
C ASN A 43 11.75 8.71 7.42
N ILE A 44 11.83 8.17 6.19
CA ILE A 44 13.08 8.09 5.42
C ILE A 44 13.59 9.49 5.07
N ARG A 45 12.70 10.39 4.67
CA ARG A 45 13.04 11.77 4.36
C ARG A 45 13.63 12.50 5.57
N ASP A 46 13.01 12.32 6.73
CA ASP A 46 13.27 13.08 7.93
C ASP A 46 14.29 12.40 8.88
N ILE A 47 14.92 11.30 8.47
CA ILE A 47 15.78 10.44 9.32
C ILE A 47 16.84 11.22 10.09
N GLN A 48 17.48 12.22 9.47
CA GLN A 48 18.52 13.03 10.14
C GLN A 48 17.92 13.95 11.22
N ASN A 49 16.80 14.60 10.92
CA ASN A 49 16.11 15.47 11.87
C ASN A 49 15.54 14.64 13.04
N ASP A 50 15.00 13.46 12.75
CA ASP A 50 14.47 12.55 13.77
C ASP A 50 15.57 12.02 14.69
N GLN A 51 16.77 11.74 14.16
CA GLN A 51 17.95 11.38 14.98
C GLN A 51 18.37 12.51 15.91
N ILE A 52 18.47 13.74 15.41
CA ILE A 52 18.83 14.92 16.21
C ILE A 52 17.80 15.14 17.33
N ASN A 53 16.51 14.99 17.01
CA ASN A 53 15.41 15.17 17.96
C ASN A 53 15.12 13.92 18.81
N LYS A 54 16.00 12.91 18.77
CA LYS A 54 15.88 11.65 19.55
C LYS A 54 14.56 10.90 19.32
N LYS A 55 13.94 11.04 18.14
CA LYS A 55 12.73 10.30 17.78
C LYS A 55 13.10 8.88 17.34
N ASN A 56 12.42 7.89 17.91
CA ASN A 56 12.63 6.47 17.62
C ASN A 56 11.75 5.98 16.46
N THR A 57 11.86 6.59 15.27
CA THR A 57 11.12 6.13 14.08
C THR A 57 11.70 4.82 13.53
N ILE A 58 10.90 4.10 12.73
CA ILE A 58 11.36 2.87 12.07
C ILE A 58 12.58 3.16 11.19
N ALA A 59 12.58 4.29 10.46
CA ALA A 59 13.69 4.67 9.60
C ALA A 59 14.97 4.98 10.39
N VAL A 60 14.85 5.60 11.57
CA VAL A 60 16.01 5.83 12.47
C VAL A 60 16.60 4.51 12.96
N LYS A 61 15.74 3.53 13.32
CA LYS A 61 16.19 2.22 13.83
C LYS A 61 16.82 1.35 12.76
N LEU A 62 16.23 1.32 11.55
CA LEU A 62 16.68 0.46 10.47
C LEU A 62 17.80 1.08 9.62
N GLY A 63 17.88 2.41 9.60
CA GLY A 63 18.67 3.16 8.63
C GLY A 63 17.96 3.29 7.27
N GLU A 64 18.45 4.20 6.44
CA GLU A 64 17.82 4.54 5.15
C GLU A 64 17.72 3.35 4.21
N SER A 65 18.79 2.59 4.03
CA SER A 65 18.84 1.46 3.09
C SER A 65 17.80 0.38 3.42
N LYS A 66 17.78 -0.09 4.68
CA LYS A 66 16.83 -1.12 5.11
C LYS A 66 15.39 -0.61 5.08
N SER A 67 15.16 0.68 5.35
CA SER A 67 13.83 1.29 5.26
C SER A 67 13.30 1.33 3.82
N ARG A 68 14.17 1.53 2.82
CA ARG A 68 13.82 1.44 1.40
C ARG A 68 13.46 0.01 1.00
N PHE A 69 14.17 -0.99 1.50
CA PHE A 69 13.77 -2.40 1.34
C PHE A 69 12.42 -2.70 1.98
N LEU A 70 12.19 -2.20 3.20
CA LEU A 70 10.91 -2.36 3.87
C LEU A 70 9.75 -1.82 3.02
N TYR A 71 9.95 -0.68 2.34
CA TYR A 71 8.96 -0.14 1.40
C TYR A 71 8.63 -1.13 0.28
N LEU A 72 9.64 -1.74 -0.34
CA LEU A 72 9.43 -2.74 -1.39
C LEU A 72 8.73 -4.00 -0.85
N TYR A 73 9.11 -4.47 0.31
CA TYR A 73 8.44 -5.62 0.95
C TYR A 73 6.95 -5.35 1.22
N ILE A 74 6.61 -4.15 1.68
CA ILE A 74 5.20 -3.76 1.90
C ILE A 74 4.44 -3.73 0.56
N LEU A 75 5.03 -3.21 -0.52
CA LEU A 75 4.40 -3.23 -1.84
C LEU A 75 4.15 -4.65 -2.37
N ILE A 76 5.14 -5.53 -2.22
CA ILE A 76 4.99 -6.93 -2.59
C ILE A 76 3.89 -7.60 -1.74
N ALA A 77 3.85 -7.31 -0.44
CA ALA A 77 2.81 -7.83 0.45
C ALA A 77 1.40 -7.35 0.04
N ILE A 78 1.24 -6.09 -0.37
CA ILE A 78 -0.02 -5.56 -0.91
C ILE A 78 -0.42 -6.33 -2.18
N SER A 79 0.52 -6.52 -3.11
CA SER A 79 0.27 -7.24 -4.36
C SER A 79 -0.15 -8.70 -4.11
N ILE A 80 0.57 -9.41 -3.24
CA ILE A 80 0.24 -10.80 -2.87
C ILE A 80 -1.13 -10.86 -2.18
N LEU A 81 -1.41 -9.96 -1.24
CA LEU A 81 -2.69 -9.92 -0.54
C LEU A 81 -3.86 -9.67 -1.51
N MET A 82 -3.69 -8.74 -2.47
CA MET A 82 -4.67 -8.53 -3.54
C MET A 82 -4.90 -9.77 -4.39
N LEU A 83 -3.83 -10.52 -4.70
CA LEU A 83 -3.94 -11.77 -5.45
C LEU A 83 -4.69 -12.85 -4.66
N ILE A 84 -4.42 -12.97 -3.36
CA ILE A 84 -5.15 -13.90 -2.47
C ILE A 84 -6.64 -13.55 -2.45
N ILE A 85 -6.99 -12.27 -2.28
CA ILE A 85 -8.37 -11.79 -2.31
C ILE A 85 -9.00 -12.11 -3.67
N ALA A 86 -8.30 -11.81 -4.77
CA ALA A 86 -8.78 -12.05 -6.14
C ALA A 86 -9.18 -13.51 -6.37
N ILE A 87 -8.34 -14.43 -5.92
CA ILE A 87 -8.61 -15.88 -6.02
C ILE A 87 -9.80 -16.25 -5.14
N SER A 88 -9.84 -15.72 -3.91
CA SER A 88 -10.91 -16.06 -2.95
C SER A 88 -12.30 -15.61 -3.39
N ILE A 89 -12.40 -14.44 -4.09
CA ILE A 89 -13.70 -13.92 -4.59
C ILE A 89 -13.88 -14.13 -6.09
N ASN A 90 -12.97 -14.86 -6.73
CA ASN A 90 -12.96 -15.12 -8.18
C ASN A 90 -13.10 -13.83 -9.03
N ASN A 91 -12.38 -12.77 -8.64
CA ASN A 91 -12.49 -11.43 -9.24
C ASN A 91 -11.25 -11.06 -10.04
N ILE A 92 -11.38 -11.09 -11.37
CA ILE A 92 -10.26 -10.77 -12.29
C ILE A 92 -9.76 -9.33 -12.13
N LEU A 93 -10.60 -8.38 -11.70
CA LEU A 93 -10.18 -6.98 -11.51
C LEU A 93 -9.15 -6.86 -10.40
N PHE A 94 -9.28 -7.64 -9.31
CA PHE A 94 -8.27 -7.69 -8.26
C PHE A 94 -6.95 -8.34 -8.73
N ILE A 95 -7.00 -9.28 -9.67
CA ILE A 95 -5.77 -9.84 -10.29
C ILE A 95 -5.05 -8.73 -11.06
N LEU A 96 -5.77 -7.97 -11.88
CA LEU A 96 -5.20 -6.85 -12.63
C LEU A 96 -4.66 -5.77 -11.69
N LEU A 97 -5.38 -5.46 -10.61
CA LEU A 97 -4.93 -4.48 -9.60
C LEU A 97 -3.69 -4.94 -8.86
N SER A 98 -3.51 -6.24 -8.61
CA SER A 98 -2.31 -6.76 -7.94
C SER A 98 -1.02 -6.49 -8.72
N ILE A 99 -1.10 -6.52 -10.05
CA ILE A 99 0.01 -6.17 -10.93
C ILE A 99 0.16 -4.65 -11.02
N LEU A 100 -0.97 -3.94 -11.16
CA LEU A 100 -0.99 -2.49 -11.33
C LEU A 100 -0.43 -1.73 -10.11
N VAL A 101 -0.59 -2.27 -8.89
CA VAL A 101 -0.01 -1.71 -7.66
C VAL A 101 1.49 -1.51 -7.80
N LEU A 102 2.20 -2.49 -8.34
CA LEU A 102 3.65 -2.41 -8.51
C LEU A 102 4.06 -1.30 -9.50
N TYR A 103 3.16 -0.93 -10.40
CA TYR A 103 3.39 0.14 -11.38
C TYR A 103 2.99 1.53 -10.86
N ILE A 104 1.91 1.62 -10.10
CA ILE A 104 1.38 2.90 -9.56
C ILE A 104 2.35 3.51 -8.55
N PHE A 105 2.95 2.70 -7.69
CA PHE A 105 3.87 3.19 -6.68
C PHE A 105 5.28 3.41 -7.25
N PRO A 106 6.02 4.40 -6.74
CA PRO A 106 7.32 4.81 -7.29
C PRO A 106 8.45 3.83 -6.92
N ILE A 107 8.37 2.58 -7.38
CA ILE A 107 9.39 1.55 -7.13
C ILE A 107 10.74 2.00 -7.67
N SER A 108 10.76 2.59 -8.88
CA SER A 108 11.97 3.05 -9.52
C SER A 108 12.68 4.17 -8.75
N ASP A 109 11.93 5.02 -8.06
CA ASP A 109 12.49 6.17 -7.35
C ASP A 109 13.03 5.78 -5.96
N ILE A 110 12.41 4.79 -5.31
CA ILE A 110 12.81 4.34 -3.97
C ILE A 110 13.87 3.24 -4.02
N GLY A 111 13.77 2.31 -4.97
CA GLY A 111 14.55 1.09 -4.91
C GLY A 111 15.59 0.94 -6.01
N PHE A 112 15.19 1.00 -7.26
CA PHE A 112 15.98 0.39 -8.32
C PHE A 112 17.13 1.28 -8.85
N LYS A 113 16.91 2.56 -9.08
CA LYS A 113 17.97 3.45 -9.59
C LYS A 113 19.08 3.70 -8.59
N ARG A 114 18.76 3.71 -7.29
CA ARG A 114 19.76 3.93 -6.23
C ARG A 114 20.32 2.67 -5.62
N PHE A 115 19.68 1.52 -5.71
CA PHE A 115 20.27 0.27 -5.25
C PHE A 115 21.54 -0.07 -6.02
N ILE A 116 21.57 0.23 -7.33
CA ILE A 116 22.76 0.06 -8.17
C ILE A 116 23.78 1.20 -7.94
N VAL A 117 23.32 2.42 -7.60
CA VAL A 117 24.20 3.60 -7.48
C VAL A 117 24.68 3.84 -6.04
N VAL A 118 23.89 3.51 -5.02
CA VAL A 118 24.21 3.74 -3.58
C VAL A 118 25.16 2.67 -3.03
N GLY A 119 25.35 1.54 -3.72
CA GLY A 119 26.51 0.69 -3.41
C GLY A 119 27.86 1.39 -3.62
N PHE A 120 27.90 2.55 -4.27
CA PHE A 120 29.16 3.11 -4.74
C PHE A 120 29.50 4.56 -4.38
N LYS A 121 28.58 5.46 -3.94
CA LYS A 121 28.98 6.80 -3.47
C LYS A 121 27.93 7.49 -2.60
N TYR A 122 28.28 7.72 -1.37
CA TYR A 122 27.51 8.39 -0.32
C TYR A 122 27.75 9.91 -0.33
N ASP A 123 27.62 10.58 -1.48
CA ASP A 123 27.87 12.02 -1.55
C ASP A 123 26.88 12.75 -2.48
N LEU A 124 25.58 12.54 -2.23
CA LEU A 124 24.56 13.39 -2.82
C LEU A 124 24.24 14.53 -1.88
N ASN A 125 24.37 15.74 -2.39
CA ASN A 125 24.04 16.97 -1.70
C ASN A 125 22.68 16.84 -0.99
N ARG A 126 22.60 17.20 0.30
CA ARG A 126 21.42 17.06 1.17
C ARG A 126 20.14 17.63 0.54
N SER A 127 20.25 18.76 -0.15
CA SER A 127 19.12 19.43 -0.82
C SER A 127 18.53 18.57 -1.96
N PHE A 128 19.37 17.94 -2.75
CA PHE A 128 18.94 17.06 -3.84
C PHE A 128 18.24 15.79 -3.30
N ARG A 129 18.76 15.21 -2.23
CA ARG A 129 18.14 14.06 -1.56
C ARG A 129 16.74 14.38 -1.02
N LEU A 130 16.58 15.54 -0.39
CA LEU A 130 15.29 15.99 0.17
C LEU A 130 14.26 16.23 -0.94
N SER A 131 14.67 16.86 -2.06
CA SER A 131 13.77 17.10 -3.19
C SER A 131 13.25 15.80 -3.82
N GLU A 132 14.13 14.82 -3.99
CA GLU A 132 13.73 13.49 -4.51
C GLU A 132 12.75 12.78 -3.58
N LEU A 133 13.01 12.78 -2.27
CA LEU A 133 12.13 12.13 -1.29
C LEU A 133 10.79 12.85 -1.16
N ASN A 134 10.73 14.17 -1.32
CA ASN A 134 9.48 14.91 -1.41
C ASN A 134 8.66 14.49 -2.64
N PHE A 135 9.31 14.35 -3.79
CA PHE A 135 8.64 13.87 -5.00
C PHE A 135 8.13 12.44 -4.86
N THR A 136 8.94 11.56 -4.26
CA THR A 136 8.55 10.20 -3.94
C THR A 136 7.37 10.15 -2.96
N LEU A 137 7.36 11.02 -1.94
CA LEU A 137 6.26 11.14 -1.00
C LEU A 137 4.95 11.52 -1.71
N ILE A 138 4.99 12.54 -2.58
CA ILE A 138 3.83 12.97 -3.37
C ILE A 138 3.31 11.82 -4.24
N LYS A 139 4.20 11.08 -4.93
CA LYS A 139 3.81 9.92 -5.73
C LYS A 139 3.19 8.82 -4.87
N THR A 140 3.73 8.56 -3.68
CA THR A 140 3.20 7.55 -2.75
C THR A 140 1.81 7.93 -2.25
N VAL A 141 1.58 9.20 -1.91
CA VAL A 141 0.26 9.72 -1.52
C VAL A 141 -0.76 9.57 -2.66
N LYS A 142 -0.38 9.96 -3.89
CA LYS A 142 -1.23 9.78 -5.07
C LYS A 142 -1.51 8.30 -5.32
N GLY A 143 -0.49 7.44 -5.21
CA GLY A 143 -0.63 6.00 -5.36
C GLY A 143 -1.60 5.40 -4.34
N HIS A 144 -1.51 5.81 -3.06
CA HIS A 144 -2.46 5.40 -2.02
C HIS A 144 -3.90 5.78 -2.39
N PHE A 145 -4.14 7.04 -2.79
CA PHE A 145 -5.47 7.49 -3.19
C PHE A 145 -6.02 6.72 -4.38
N ILE A 146 -5.20 6.55 -5.43
CA ILE A 146 -5.59 5.83 -6.64
C ILE A 146 -5.92 4.37 -6.31
N ILE A 147 -5.10 3.68 -5.52
CA ILE A 147 -5.35 2.27 -5.21
C ILE A 147 -6.61 2.08 -4.37
N CYS A 148 -6.87 2.95 -3.40
CA CYS A 148 -8.10 2.91 -2.60
C CYS A 148 -9.34 3.14 -3.49
N LEU A 149 -9.27 4.09 -4.42
CA LEU A 149 -10.35 4.34 -5.37
C LEU A 149 -10.59 3.14 -6.28
N LEU A 150 -9.53 2.56 -6.84
CA LEU A 150 -9.62 1.39 -7.73
C LEU A 150 -10.15 0.14 -7.01
N ILE A 151 -9.74 -0.09 -5.76
CA ILE A 151 -10.29 -1.18 -4.92
C ILE A 151 -11.80 -0.98 -4.75
N SER A 152 -12.23 0.23 -4.38
CA SER A 152 -13.66 0.54 -4.22
C SER A 152 -14.43 0.35 -5.51
N CYS A 153 -13.91 0.84 -6.63
CA CYS A 153 -14.52 0.63 -7.96
C CYS A 153 -14.58 -0.85 -8.34
N ALA A 154 -13.54 -1.64 -8.05
CA ALA A 154 -13.50 -3.06 -8.35
C ALA A 154 -14.53 -3.85 -7.53
N ILE A 155 -14.75 -3.48 -6.27
CA ILE A 155 -15.78 -4.11 -5.42
C ILE A 155 -17.17 -3.78 -5.97
N VAL A 156 -17.46 -2.50 -6.23
CA VAL A 156 -18.77 -2.06 -6.72
C VAL A 156 -19.07 -2.65 -8.10
N SER A 157 -18.15 -2.54 -9.05
CA SER A 157 -18.37 -3.06 -10.42
C SER A 157 -18.55 -4.57 -10.44
N TRP A 158 -17.90 -5.30 -9.55
CA TRP A 158 -18.00 -6.75 -9.47
C TRP A 158 -19.41 -7.22 -9.12
N GLN A 159 -20.15 -6.47 -8.30
CA GLN A 159 -21.57 -6.77 -7.99
C GLN A 159 -22.46 -6.80 -9.25
N TYR A 160 -22.11 -5.99 -10.26
CA TYR A 160 -22.86 -5.93 -11.53
C TYR A 160 -22.32 -6.90 -12.60
N ILE A 161 -21.03 -7.19 -12.57
CA ILE A 161 -20.36 -8.02 -13.59
C ILE A 161 -20.48 -9.51 -13.27
N ALA A 162 -20.35 -9.90 -12.02
CA ALA A 162 -20.35 -11.31 -11.62
C ALA A 162 -21.63 -12.08 -12.01
N PRO A 163 -22.86 -11.51 -11.91
CA PRO A 163 -24.08 -12.17 -12.37
C PRO A 163 -24.08 -12.49 -13.86
N ILE A 164 -23.44 -11.65 -14.69
CA ILE A 164 -23.35 -11.84 -16.15
C ILE A 164 -22.57 -13.13 -16.49
N PHE A 165 -21.60 -13.48 -15.64
CA PHE A 165 -20.78 -14.68 -15.80
C PHE A 165 -21.28 -15.89 -14.99
N GLY A 166 -22.51 -15.81 -14.42
CA GLY A 166 -23.08 -16.90 -13.60
C GLY A 166 -22.43 -17.07 -12.24
N LEU A 167 -21.68 -16.08 -11.75
CA LEU A 167 -20.93 -16.13 -10.49
C LEU A 167 -21.71 -15.51 -9.31
N SER A 168 -23.02 -15.32 -9.47
CA SER A 168 -23.87 -14.61 -8.48
C SER A 168 -24.01 -15.34 -7.14
N GLU A 169 -23.99 -16.67 -7.12
CA GLU A 169 -24.17 -17.46 -5.88
C GLU A 169 -23.00 -17.30 -4.89
N TRP A 170 -21.79 -17.03 -5.38
CA TRP A 170 -20.61 -16.85 -4.57
C TRP A 170 -20.57 -15.53 -3.81
N ILE A 171 -21.19 -14.48 -4.34
CA ILE A 171 -21.18 -13.13 -3.77
C ILE A 171 -22.09 -13.05 -2.55
N ILE A 172 -23.26 -13.71 -2.59
CA ILE A 172 -24.25 -13.69 -1.51
C ILE A 172 -23.71 -14.39 -0.25
N ASN A 173 -22.81 -15.35 -0.40
CA ASN A 173 -22.24 -16.10 0.72
C ASN A 173 -20.97 -15.46 1.32
N ILE A 174 -20.43 -14.41 0.73
CA ILE A 174 -19.17 -13.77 1.13
C ILE A 174 -19.39 -12.37 1.73
N LEU A 175 -20.45 -11.68 1.34
CA LEU A 175 -20.91 -10.42 1.91
C LEU A 175 -21.94 -10.64 3.01
#